data_da03f61fa1f74a68ed6762d752974b59
#
_entry.id   da03f61fa1f74a68ed6762d752974b59
#
_cell.length_a   1.000
_cell.length_b   1.000
_cell.length_c   1.000
_cell.angle_alpha   90.00
_cell.angle_beta   90.00
_cell.angle_gamma   90.00
#
_symmetry.space_group_name_H-M   'P 1'
#
loop_
_entity.id
_entity.type
_entity.pdbx_description
1 polymer ?
#
loop_
_entity_poly.entity_id
_entity_poly.type
_entity_poly.pdbx_seq_one_letter_code
_entity_poly.pdbx_strand_id
1 'polypeptide(L)'
;FMRFQHIDRVQPAIHAWTQRHSVAQIIEEAERRRIPVAPVGDGATVLDMAQFVARKSFWRHPDQHQQPRPPYRLGKGRLRRPGAAPRRGSQSTDWTPRDKAPQRDATLPMQGLRVLDLTAFWAGPVAGACFALFGAEVIKVESTQHPDGMRFAAGFFPKDKPLWECSPITHGANTGKLGITLD
;
A
#
# COMPACT_ATOMS: atom_id res chain seq x y z
N PHE A 1 13.92 -25.51 -14.33
CA PHE A 1 15.12 -26.04 -13.61
C PHE A 1 16.37 -25.90 -14.49
N MET A 2 16.42 -26.39 -15.71
CA MET A 2 17.61 -26.34 -16.60
C MET A 2 18.12 -24.92 -16.90
N ARG A 3 17.26 -23.89 -16.97
CA ARG A 3 17.72 -22.51 -17.24
C ARG A 3 18.53 -21.91 -16.10
N PHE A 4 18.26 -22.29 -14.85
CA PHE A 4 19.05 -21.85 -13.70
C PHE A 4 20.44 -22.48 -13.64
N GLN A 5 20.60 -23.70 -14.17
CA GLN A 5 21.89 -24.37 -14.23
C GLN A 5 22.87 -23.73 -15.24
N HIS A 6 22.34 -22.90 -16.16
CA HIS A 6 23.12 -22.22 -17.19
C HIS A 6 22.96 -20.70 -17.14
N ILE A 7 22.65 -20.16 -15.96
CA ILE A 7 22.40 -18.72 -15.79
C ILE A 7 23.63 -17.87 -16.15
N ASP A 8 24.81 -18.39 -15.88
CA ASP A 8 26.12 -17.83 -16.22
C ASP A 8 26.32 -17.62 -17.72
N ARG A 9 25.65 -18.42 -18.57
CA ARG A 9 25.67 -18.29 -20.03
C ARG A 9 24.53 -17.43 -20.55
N VAL A 10 23.36 -17.56 -19.96
CA VAL A 10 22.14 -16.88 -20.43
C VAL A 10 22.15 -15.41 -20.03
N GLN A 11 22.51 -15.08 -18.80
CA GLN A 11 22.48 -13.72 -18.29
C GLN A 11 23.39 -12.75 -19.06
N PRO A 12 24.66 -13.10 -19.38
CA PRO A 12 25.49 -12.19 -20.20
C PRO A 12 24.93 -11.96 -21.61
N ALA A 13 24.32 -12.97 -22.22
CA ALA A 13 23.72 -12.84 -23.55
C ALA A 13 22.52 -11.88 -23.52
N ILE A 14 21.64 -12.03 -22.52
CA ILE A 14 20.49 -11.11 -22.31
C ILE A 14 21.02 -9.71 -22.06
N HIS A 15 21.99 -9.54 -21.18
CA HIS A 15 22.56 -8.23 -20.83
C HIS A 15 23.20 -7.54 -22.05
N ALA A 16 24.00 -8.26 -22.83
CA ALA A 16 24.61 -7.74 -24.04
C ALA A 16 23.58 -7.34 -25.11
N TRP A 17 22.45 -8.03 -25.17
CA TRP A 17 21.35 -7.69 -26.05
C TRP A 17 20.59 -6.46 -25.54
N THR A 18 20.20 -6.42 -24.28
CA THR A 18 19.43 -5.31 -23.70
C THR A 18 20.20 -4.00 -23.70
N GLN A 19 21.52 -4.02 -23.52
CA GLN A 19 22.35 -2.82 -23.59
C GLN A 19 22.35 -2.13 -24.97
N ARG A 20 21.98 -2.85 -26.02
CA ARG A 20 21.95 -2.30 -27.40
C ARG A 20 20.56 -1.80 -27.83
N HIS A 21 19.57 -1.89 -26.93
CA HIS A 21 18.19 -1.54 -27.25
C HIS A 21 17.65 -0.58 -26.20
N SER A 22 16.80 0.34 -26.65
CA SER A 22 16.02 1.16 -25.70
C SER A 22 14.96 0.32 -24.98
N VAL A 23 14.51 0.80 -23.81
CA VAL A 23 13.41 0.15 -23.06
C VAL A 23 12.17 -0.06 -23.93
N ALA A 24 11.82 0.93 -24.76
CA ALA A 24 10.67 0.83 -25.65
C ALA A 24 10.84 -0.31 -26.69
N GLN A 25 12.01 -0.43 -27.30
CA GLN A 25 12.32 -1.51 -28.23
C GLN A 25 12.29 -2.88 -27.55
N ILE A 26 12.81 -2.98 -26.33
CA ILE A 26 12.76 -4.23 -25.54
C ILE A 26 11.33 -4.64 -25.28
N ILE A 27 10.47 -3.70 -24.88
CA ILE A 27 9.06 -3.98 -24.60
C ILE A 27 8.35 -4.43 -25.86
N GLU A 28 8.50 -3.69 -26.97
CA GLU A 28 7.85 -4.03 -28.24
C GLU A 28 8.25 -5.43 -28.73
N GLU A 29 9.53 -5.78 -28.67
CA GLU A 29 10.01 -7.07 -29.11
C GLU A 29 9.55 -8.21 -28.17
N ALA A 30 9.48 -7.96 -26.87
CA ALA A 30 8.97 -8.89 -25.89
C ALA A 30 7.46 -9.16 -26.07
N GLU A 31 6.67 -8.10 -26.33
CA GLU A 31 5.24 -8.22 -26.61
C GLU A 31 4.96 -9.08 -27.84
N ARG A 32 5.71 -8.87 -28.93
CA ARG A 32 5.62 -9.69 -30.15
C ARG A 32 5.86 -11.17 -29.86
N ARG A 33 6.72 -11.48 -28.90
CA ARG A 33 7.08 -12.84 -28.49
C ARG A 33 6.26 -13.36 -27.31
N ARG A 34 5.29 -12.60 -26.82
CA ARG A 34 4.49 -12.91 -25.62
C ARG A 34 5.34 -13.17 -24.38
N ILE A 35 6.44 -12.44 -24.24
CA ILE A 35 7.31 -12.47 -23.07
C ILE A 35 6.79 -11.40 -22.10
N PRO A 36 6.38 -11.75 -20.88
CA PRO A 36 5.99 -10.77 -19.88
C PRO A 36 7.15 -9.83 -19.57
N VAL A 37 6.95 -8.54 -19.81
CA VAL A 37 7.91 -7.49 -19.53
C VAL A 37 7.19 -6.20 -19.17
N ALA A 38 7.81 -5.39 -18.35
CA ALA A 38 7.33 -4.05 -18.03
C ALA A 38 8.52 -3.12 -17.78
N PRO A 39 8.36 -1.81 -18.02
CA PRO A 39 9.38 -0.84 -17.63
C PRO A 39 9.46 -0.77 -16.09
N VAL A 40 10.67 -0.58 -15.58
CA VAL A 40 10.86 -0.29 -14.15
C VAL A 40 10.57 1.19 -13.93
N GLY A 41 9.55 1.47 -13.15
CA GLY A 41 9.23 2.82 -12.72
C GLY A 41 9.90 3.15 -11.38
N ASP A 42 10.15 4.41 -11.17
CA ASP A 42 10.60 4.99 -9.91
C ASP A 42 9.61 6.06 -9.41
N GLY A 43 9.92 6.73 -8.31
CA GLY A 43 9.06 7.77 -7.74
C GLY A 43 8.83 8.99 -8.65
N ALA A 44 9.69 9.23 -9.62
CA ALA A 44 9.55 10.31 -10.58
C ALA A 44 8.72 9.90 -11.81
N THR A 45 8.85 8.67 -12.26
CA THR A 45 8.29 8.20 -13.54
C THR A 45 6.99 7.42 -13.40
N VAL A 46 6.75 6.79 -12.25
CA VAL A 46 5.59 5.89 -12.04
C VAL A 46 4.24 6.60 -12.25
N LEU A 47 4.15 7.87 -11.92
CA LEU A 47 2.91 8.65 -12.03
C LEU A 47 2.49 8.89 -13.48
N ASP A 48 3.45 8.93 -14.39
CA ASP A 48 3.27 9.24 -15.81
C ASP A 48 3.24 7.98 -16.69
N MET A 49 3.43 6.81 -16.11
CA MET A 49 3.35 5.54 -16.85
C MET A 49 1.94 5.36 -17.42
N ALA A 50 1.84 5.15 -18.74
CA ALA A 50 0.59 5.10 -19.49
C ALA A 50 -0.45 4.16 -18.88
N GLN A 51 -0.04 3.00 -18.39
CA GLN A 51 -0.88 2.03 -17.72
C GLN A 51 -1.54 2.61 -16.45
N PHE A 52 -0.79 3.31 -15.62
CA PHE A 52 -1.32 3.87 -14.38
C PHE A 52 -2.16 5.12 -14.63
N VAL A 53 -1.81 5.92 -15.63
CA VAL A 53 -2.62 7.06 -16.08
C VAL A 53 -3.96 6.58 -16.61
N ALA A 54 -3.97 5.62 -17.55
CA ALA A 54 -5.20 5.07 -18.13
C ALA A 54 -6.13 4.44 -17.07
N ARG A 55 -5.56 3.77 -16.08
CA ARG A 55 -6.32 3.17 -14.97
C ARG A 55 -6.69 4.17 -13.88
N LYS A 56 -6.20 5.40 -13.92
CA LYS A 56 -6.33 6.40 -12.85
C LYS A 56 -5.90 5.81 -11.50
N SER A 57 -4.70 5.23 -11.47
CA SER A 57 -4.18 4.46 -10.34
C SER A 57 -3.78 5.32 -9.15
N PHE A 58 -3.66 6.62 -9.32
CA PHE A 58 -3.32 7.55 -8.27
C PHE A 58 -4.41 8.59 -8.06
N TRP A 59 -4.49 9.13 -6.88
CA TRP A 59 -5.29 10.30 -6.54
C TRP A 59 -4.47 11.28 -5.70
N ARG A 60 -4.89 12.53 -5.69
CA ARG A 60 -4.23 13.56 -4.89
C ARG A 60 -4.74 13.51 -3.46
N HIS A 61 -3.81 13.36 -2.52
CA HIS A 61 -4.07 13.45 -1.08
C HIS A 61 -4.31 14.91 -0.67
N PRO A 62 -5.07 15.19 0.43
CA PRO A 62 -5.22 16.54 0.95
C PRO A 62 -3.89 17.27 1.22
N ASP A 63 -2.87 16.57 1.65
CA ASP A 63 -1.50 17.10 1.86
C ASP A 63 -0.70 17.29 0.56
N GLN A 64 -1.39 17.29 -0.59
CA GLN A 64 -0.89 17.60 -1.93
C GLN A 64 0.05 16.56 -2.57
N HIS A 65 0.39 15.47 -1.93
CA HIS A 65 1.13 14.38 -2.56
C HIS A 65 0.22 13.45 -3.38
N GLN A 66 0.80 12.72 -4.31
CA GLN A 66 0.11 11.65 -5.03
C GLN A 66 0.12 10.36 -4.19
N GLN A 67 -1.03 9.72 -4.11
CA GLN A 67 -1.19 8.48 -3.36
C GLN A 67 -1.82 7.40 -4.25
N PRO A 68 -1.34 6.15 -4.20
CA PRO A 68 -2.02 5.05 -4.86
C PRO A 68 -3.46 4.93 -4.35
N ARG A 69 -4.38 4.74 -5.26
CA ARG A 69 -5.75 4.39 -4.90
C ARG A 69 -5.86 2.89 -4.63
N PRO A 70 -6.92 2.42 -3.94
CA PRO A 70 -7.15 1.00 -3.78
C PRO A 70 -7.14 0.25 -5.12
N PRO A 71 -6.55 -0.94 -5.19
CA PRO A 71 -6.35 -1.68 -6.45
C PRO A 71 -7.65 -2.27 -7.04
N TYR A 72 -8.76 -2.11 -6.36
CA TYR A 72 -10.06 -2.63 -6.74
C TYR A 72 -11.11 -1.53 -6.93
N ARG A 73 -12.19 -1.87 -7.63
CA ARG A 73 -13.37 -1.04 -7.81
C ARG A 73 -14.60 -1.85 -7.41
N LEU A 74 -15.49 -1.24 -6.68
CA LEU A 74 -16.73 -1.86 -6.22
C LEU A 74 -17.90 -1.36 -7.07
N GLY A 75 -18.09 -1.85 -8.29
CA GLY A 75 -19.23 -1.50 -9.11
C GLY A 75 -19.67 -0.04 -8.97
N LYS A 76 -20.87 0.17 -8.41
CA LYS A 76 -21.40 1.51 -8.07
C LYS A 76 -20.97 2.01 -6.68
N GLY A 77 -20.28 1.17 -5.89
CA GLY A 77 -19.84 1.51 -4.55
C GLY A 77 -18.76 2.59 -4.52
N ARG A 78 -18.81 3.42 -3.49
CA ARG A 78 -17.79 4.43 -3.22
C ARG A 78 -16.74 3.85 -2.28
N LEU A 79 -15.50 4.20 -2.51
CA LEU A 79 -14.40 3.93 -1.58
C LEU A 79 -14.13 5.19 -0.76
N ARG A 80 -13.84 5.01 0.51
CA ARG A 80 -13.38 6.10 1.36
C ARG A 80 -12.06 6.63 0.81
N ARG A 81 -11.97 7.93 0.66
CA ARG A 81 -10.69 8.58 0.37
C ARG A 81 -9.90 8.73 1.66
N PRO A 82 -8.58 8.50 1.66
CA PRO A 82 -7.76 8.81 2.82
C PRO A 82 -7.84 10.30 3.12
N GLY A 83 -7.88 10.62 4.40
CA GLY A 83 -7.75 11.98 4.92
C GLY A 83 -6.36 12.21 5.46
N ALA A 84 -6.09 13.43 5.93
CA ALA A 84 -4.87 13.74 6.67
C ALA A 84 -4.79 12.84 7.92
N ALA A 85 -3.57 12.45 8.30
CA ALA A 85 -3.35 11.70 9.53
C ALA A 85 -3.81 12.53 10.76
N PRO A 86 -4.53 11.93 11.70
CA PRO A 86 -4.91 12.63 12.93
C PRO A 86 -3.63 12.99 13.73
N ARG A 87 -3.66 14.11 14.42
CA ARG A 87 -2.56 14.46 15.32
C ARG A 87 -2.50 13.49 16.49
N ARG A 88 -1.29 13.17 16.93
CA ARG A 88 -1.08 12.34 18.13
C ARG A 88 -1.87 12.91 19.32
N GLY A 89 -2.60 12.05 20.02
CA GLY A 89 -3.44 12.43 21.16
C GLY A 89 -4.70 13.23 20.82
N SER A 90 -5.07 13.37 19.55
CA SER A 90 -6.28 14.10 19.15
C SER A 90 -7.57 13.30 19.30
N GLN A 91 -7.46 12.00 19.56
CA GLN A 91 -8.62 11.11 19.75
C GLN A 91 -8.82 10.85 21.23
N SER A 92 -10.09 10.79 21.68
CA SER A 92 -10.39 10.35 23.03
C SER A 92 -10.08 8.86 23.20
N THR A 93 -9.54 8.52 24.36
CA THR A 93 -9.36 7.13 24.80
C THR A 93 -10.64 6.54 25.42
N ASP A 94 -11.68 7.37 25.59
CA ASP A 94 -12.92 6.95 26.22
C ASP A 94 -13.74 6.09 25.25
N TRP A 95 -13.99 4.89 25.65
CA TRP A 95 -14.86 3.97 24.91
C TRP A 95 -16.31 4.21 25.29
N THR A 96 -17.00 4.97 24.49
CA THR A 96 -18.43 5.10 24.65
C THR A 96 -19.11 3.83 24.11
N PRO A 97 -19.85 3.08 24.93
CA PRO A 97 -20.65 1.97 24.44
C PRO A 97 -21.60 2.43 23.36
N ARG A 98 -21.73 1.66 22.31
CA ARG A 98 -22.73 1.94 21.26
C ARG A 98 -24.05 1.34 21.67
N ASP A 99 -24.97 2.19 22.12
CA ASP A 99 -26.31 1.75 22.56
C ASP A 99 -27.18 1.22 21.41
N LYS A 100 -26.82 1.46 20.18
CA LYS A 100 -27.56 0.99 19.00
C LYS A 100 -26.60 0.55 17.91
N ALA A 101 -27.00 -0.53 17.20
CA ALA A 101 -26.35 -0.86 15.93
C ALA A 101 -26.36 0.38 15.02
N PRO A 102 -25.25 0.70 14.34
CA PRO A 102 -25.19 1.86 13.49
C PRO A 102 -26.29 1.77 12.44
N GLN A 103 -27.07 2.83 12.32
CA GLN A 103 -28.05 2.96 11.23
C GLN A 103 -27.28 2.85 9.92
N ARG A 104 -27.62 1.86 9.11
CA ARG A 104 -27.02 1.63 7.81
C ARG A 104 -27.58 2.58 6.76
N ASP A 105 -27.44 3.86 7.00
CA ASP A 105 -27.52 4.83 5.90
C ASP A 105 -26.14 4.91 5.22
N ALA A 106 -25.72 3.72 4.75
CA ALA A 106 -24.32 3.45 4.52
C ALA A 106 -23.97 3.72 3.06
N THR A 107 -23.27 4.79 2.81
CA THR A 107 -22.57 5.01 1.54
C THR A 107 -21.38 4.04 1.37
N LEU A 108 -20.92 3.41 2.44
CA LEU A 108 -19.83 2.44 2.47
C LEU A 108 -20.29 1.12 3.12
N PRO A 109 -19.92 -0.04 2.56
CA PRO A 109 -20.49 -1.33 2.95
C PRO A 109 -20.18 -1.76 4.39
N MET A 110 -19.11 -1.25 5.01
CA MET A 110 -18.70 -1.56 6.38
C MET A 110 -18.80 -0.36 7.32
N GLN A 111 -19.51 0.68 6.92
CA GLN A 111 -19.74 1.84 7.75
C GLN A 111 -20.43 1.43 9.04
N GLY A 112 -19.92 1.91 10.18
CA GLY A 112 -20.43 1.62 11.49
C GLY A 112 -19.87 0.36 12.15
N LEU A 113 -19.07 -0.45 11.46
CA LEU A 113 -18.31 -1.52 12.10
C LEU A 113 -17.07 -0.94 12.79
N ARG A 114 -16.72 -1.50 13.95
CA ARG A 114 -15.46 -1.29 14.63
C ARG A 114 -14.67 -2.58 14.60
N VAL A 115 -13.43 -2.52 14.16
CA VAL A 115 -12.52 -3.67 14.00
C VAL A 115 -11.27 -3.43 14.83
N LEU A 116 -10.93 -4.38 15.69
CA LEU A 116 -9.62 -4.42 16.35
C LEU A 116 -8.67 -5.23 15.47
N ASP A 117 -7.59 -4.57 15.05
CA ASP A 117 -6.54 -5.18 14.25
C ASP A 117 -5.34 -5.49 15.14
N LEU A 118 -5.28 -6.75 15.57
CA LEU A 118 -4.18 -7.32 16.37
C LEU A 118 -3.13 -8.02 15.49
N THR A 119 -3.24 -7.88 14.18
CA THR A 119 -2.36 -8.55 13.23
C THR A 119 -1.03 -7.81 13.06
N ALA A 120 -0.02 -8.51 12.60
CA ALA A 120 1.28 -7.94 12.31
C ALA A 120 1.75 -8.37 10.92
N PHE A 121 2.80 -7.74 10.47
CA PHE A 121 3.53 -8.03 9.26
C PHE A 121 2.78 -7.58 7.99
N TRP A 122 2.28 -8.47 7.14
CA TRP A 122 1.80 -8.13 5.79
C TRP A 122 0.30 -8.38 5.58
N ALA A 123 -0.10 -9.63 5.53
CA ALA A 123 -1.44 -10.01 5.07
C ALA A 123 -2.56 -9.51 5.98
N GLY A 124 -2.38 -9.64 7.29
CA GLY A 124 -3.38 -9.18 8.27
C GLY A 124 -3.56 -7.67 8.24
N PRO A 125 -2.50 -6.85 8.35
CA PRO A 125 -2.62 -5.41 8.24
C PRO A 125 -3.25 -4.94 6.92
N VAL A 126 -2.92 -5.57 5.79
CA VAL A 126 -3.57 -5.25 4.50
C VAL A 126 -5.06 -5.57 4.52
N ALA A 127 -5.47 -6.69 5.11
CA ALA A 127 -6.90 -7.00 5.28
C ALA A 127 -7.60 -5.95 6.17
N GLY A 128 -6.96 -5.54 7.28
CA GLY A 128 -7.45 -4.45 8.12
C GLY A 128 -7.59 -3.12 7.35
N ALA A 129 -6.63 -2.78 6.50
CA ALA A 129 -6.72 -1.60 5.64
C ALA A 129 -7.89 -1.70 4.64
N CYS A 130 -8.19 -2.89 4.11
CA CYS A 130 -9.38 -3.10 3.29
C CYS A 130 -10.67 -2.79 4.07
N PHE A 131 -10.81 -3.24 5.31
CA PHE A 131 -11.96 -2.89 6.14
C PHE A 131 -12.09 -1.38 6.35
N ALA A 132 -10.99 -0.68 6.60
CA ALA A 132 -10.98 0.77 6.73
C ALA A 132 -11.45 1.47 5.42
N LEU A 133 -11.00 0.99 4.27
CA LEU A 133 -11.39 1.51 2.97
C LEU A 133 -12.88 1.27 2.67
N PHE A 134 -13.45 0.19 3.21
CA PHE A 134 -14.89 -0.08 3.13
C PHE A 134 -15.72 0.67 4.17
N GLY A 135 -15.10 1.51 4.99
CA GLY A 135 -15.78 2.41 5.92
C GLY A 135 -15.80 1.94 7.36
N ALA A 136 -15.18 0.82 7.71
CA ALA A 136 -15.02 0.41 9.09
C ALA A 136 -14.09 1.37 9.84
N GLU A 137 -14.33 1.53 11.14
CA GLU A 137 -13.39 2.12 12.08
C GLU A 137 -12.40 1.01 12.52
N VAL A 138 -11.18 1.07 12.01
CA VAL A 138 -10.17 0.04 12.31
C VAL A 138 -9.16 0.61 13.30
N ILE A 139 -8.94 -0.11 14.39
CA ILE A 139 -8.00 0.26 15.44
C ILE A 139 -6.89 -0.78 15.44
N LYS A 140 -5.72 -0.36 14.99
CA LYS A 140 -4.48 -1.15 15.05
C LYS A 140 -3.94 -1.11 16.46
N VAL A 141 -3.80 -2.28 17.08
CA VAL A 141 -3.16 -2.44 18.39
C VAL A 141 -1.75 -2.95 18.19
N GLU A 142 -0.80 -2.30 18.84
CA GLU A 142 0.61 -2.64 18.74
C GLU A 142 1.30 -2.49 20.09
N SER A 143 2.25 -3.38 20.40
CA SER A 143 3.07 -3.28 21.61
C SER A 143 4.33 -2.46 21.36
N THR A 144 4.73 -1.65 22.33
CA THR A 144 6.02 -0.94 22.28
C THR A 144 7.19 -1.89 22.51
N GLN A 145 6.97 -3.00 23.21
CA GLN A 145 8.00 -4.03 23.48
C GLN A 145 8.17 -4.98 22.30
N HIS A 146 7.11 -5.21 21.53
CA HIS A 146 7.08 -6.07 20.34
C HIS A 146 6.44 -5.32 19.16
N PRO A 147 7.07 -4.27 18.63
CA PRO A 147 6.55 -3.51 17.51
C PRO A 147 6.47 -4.39 16.26
N ASP A 148 5.57 -4.05 15.36
CA ASP A 148 5.42 -4.75 14.08
C ASP A 148 6.76 -4.73 13.31
N GLY A 149 7.27 -5.90 12.96
CA GLY A 149 8.54 -6.07 12.25
C GLY A 149 8.62 -5.29 10.94
N MET A 150 7.47 -5.00 10.30
CA MET A 150 7.41 -4.20 9.09
C MET A 150 7.79 -2.72 9.32
N ARG A 151 7.78 -2.22 10.55
CA ARG A 151 8.31 -0.89 10.88
C ARG A 151 9.79 -0.75 10.58
N PHE A 152 10.51 -1.86 10.61
CA PHE A 152 11.95 -1.93 10.36
C PHE A 152 12.29 -2.41 8.95
N ALA A 153 11.30 -2.84 8.17
CA ALA A 153 11.45 -3.29 6.79
C ALA A 153 11.39 -2.09 5.81
N ALA A 154 12.29 -1.14 5.98
CA ALA A 154 12.35 0.03 5.12
C ALA A 154 13.66 0.05 4.33
N GLY A 155 13.57 0.42 3.06
CA GLY A 155 14.76 0.67 2.23
C GLY A 155 15.35 2.07 2.42
N PHE A 156 14.72 2.95 3.19
CA PHE A 156 15.14 4.33 3.38
C PHE A 156 15.12 4.70 4.87
N PHE A 157 16.25 5.20 5.35
CA PHE A 157 16.44 5.55 6.76
C PHE A 157 16.84 7.03 6.88
N PRO A 158 15.90 7.96 7.04
CA PRO A 158 16.23 9.36 7.27
C PRO A 158 16.97 9.51 8.61
N LYS A 159 17.98 10.37 8.63
CA LYS A 159 18.83 10.59 9.83
C LYS A 159 18.11 11.35 10.95
N ASP A 160 17.07 12.08 10.60
CA ASP A 160 16.34 13.03 11.45
C ASP A 160 15.01 12.49 12.00
N LYS A 161 14.68 11.26 11.68
CA LYS A 161 13.42 10.63 12.12
C LYS A 161 13.63 9.25 12.72
N PRO A 162 12.78 8.84 13.67
CA PRO A 162 12.83 7.49 14.20
C PRO A 162 12.58 6.45 13.09
N LEU A 163 13.43 5.43 13.04
CA LEU A 163 13.39 4.38 12.05
C LEU A 163 12.00 3.73 11.90
N TRP A 164 11.35 3.48 13.02
CA TRP A 164 10.04 2.80 13.07
C TRP A 164 8.88 3.64 12.50
N GLU A 165 9.07 4.95 12.29
CA GLU A 165 8.09 5.83 11.66
C GLU A 165 8.30 6.01 10.14
N CYS A 166 9.33 5.37 9.58
CA CYS A 166 9.77 5.66 8.21
C CYS A 166 9.46 4.54 7.22
N SER A 167 8.88 3.43 7.67
CA SER A 167 8.60 2.29 6.78
C SER A 167 7.41 2.58 5.85
N PRO A 168 7.63 2.69 4.53
CA PRO A 168 6.55 2.87 3.56
C PRO A 168 5.60 1.67 3.53
N ILE A 169 6.10 0.49 3.88
CA ILE A 169 5.33 -0.75 3.92
C ILE A 169 4.33 -0.70 5.08
N THR A 170 4.78 -0.29 6.27
CA THR A 170 3.89 -0.14 7.43
C THR A 170 2.82 0.91 7.16
N HIS A 171 3.18 2.06 6.61
CA HIS A 171 2.22 3.10 6.27
C HIS A 171 1.20 2.62 5.22
N GLY A 172 1.65 1.95 4.16
CA GLY A 172 0.78 1.43 3.12
C GLY A 172 -0.21 0.37 3.63
N ALA A 173 0.25 -0.54 4.50
CA ALA A 173 -0.57 -1.61 5.06
C ALA A 173 -1.52 -1.13 6.18
N ASN A 174 -1.30 0.06 6.73
CA ASN A 174 -2.10 0.59 7.84
C ASN A 174 -2.83 1.90 7.51
N THR A 175 -2.92 2.25 6.25
CA THR A 175 -3.65 3.43 5.79
C THR A 175 -5.11 3.41 6.26
N GLY A 176 -5.56 4.52 6.83
CA GLY A 176 -6.95 4.72 7.26
C GLY A 176 -7.31 4.08 8.59
N LYS A 177 -6.34 3.55 9.33
CA LYS A 177 -6.54 3.01 10.68
C LYS A 177 -6.21 4.05 11.76
N LEU A 178 -6.79 3.86 12.91
CA LEU A 178 -6.35 4.47 14.17
C LEU A 178 -5.29 3.55 14.80
N GLY A 179 -4.35 4.10 15.55
CA GLY A 179 -3.32 3.33 16.25
C GLY A 179 -3.39 3.53 17.75
N ILE A 180 -3.28 2.43 18.50
CA ILE A 180 -3.05 2.45 19.94
C ILE A 180 -1.88 1.53 20.29
N THR A 181 -1.14 1.88 21.33
CA THR A 181 -0.10 1.01 21.89
C THR A 181 -0.54 0.51 23.25
N LEU A 182 -0.34 -0.78 23.47
CA LEU A 182 -0.53 -1.45 24.76
C LEU A 182 0.75 -2.19 25.11
N ASP A 183 1.07 -2.24 26.37
CA ASP A 183 2.20 -3.01 26.94
C ASP A 183 1.69 -4.21 27.70
#